data_6e6ee16f84cc51c00e485059cd8384e6
#
_entry.id   6e6ee16f84cc51c00e485059cd8384e6
#
_cell.length_a   1.000
_cell.length_b   1.000
_cell.length_c   1.000
_cell.angle_alpha   90.00
_cell.angle_beta   90.00
_cell.angle_gamma   90.00
#
_symmetry.space_group_name_H-M   'P 1'
#
loop_
_entity.id
_entity.type
_entity.pdbx_description
1 polymer ?
#
loop_
_entity_poly.entity_id
_entity_poly.type
_entity_poly.pdbx_seq_one_letter_code
_entity_poly.pdbx_strand_id
1 'polypeptide(L)'
;FGLTQPKTALIPNEDNWRKAFESLETTYPIIMKTLEGSKGVGVLFIESERQIESLIQLLYSQNEDIDLLIQEYIKTDGDIRVIVLGGKIIASMKRAVVEGDFRSNVSQGAEVKEYELSELEIEQCLLTSKAIDGSWTAVDFIPSKNPKKDPPYILEVNHSPGTEGIEKATKKNIVKLIVEHFSNKQNRYSTPTQCGYLETVSIKPWGDMVAKFDTGNSVYSVIHGEDIKISGDKVSFTLMGKRKTFPLEKTYNVKVGSIRRHNEERPVIKLDIEFAGSLYREELFGIDDRTEMGTEVLLTRRIMSDMNVLVNPARKYVVTTKYSLE
;
A
#
# COMPACT_ATOMS: atom_id res chain seq x y z
N PHE A 1 -2.97 -12.69 -11.33
CA PHE A 1 -3.56 -13.12 -10.06
C PHE A 1 -4.62 -14.21 -10.23
N GLY A 2 -5.08 -14.50 -11.48
CA GLY A 2 -6.09 -15.53 -11.74
C GLY A 2 -7.49 -15.18 -11.20
N LEU A 3 -7.80 -13.89 -11.09
CA LEU A 3 -9.12 -13.42 -10.65
C LEU A 3 -10.15 -13.63 -11.76
N THR A 4 -11.34 -14.10 -11.40
CA THR A 4 -12.48 -14.20 -12.31
C THR A 4 -13.26 -12.90 -12.30
N GLN A 5 -13.51 -12.34 -13.48
CA GLN A 5 -14.32 -11.13 -13.66
C GLN A 5 -15.27 -11.33 -14.84
N PRO A 6 -16.36 -10.59 -14.94
CA PRO A 6 -17.18 -10.56 -16.15
C PRO A 6 -16.32 -10.15 -17.35
N LYS A 7 -16.58 -10.74 -18.52
CA LYS A 7 -15.90 -10.33 -19.76
C LYS A 7 -16.06 -8.83 -19.95
N THR A 8 -14.96 -8.12 -20.16
CA THR A 8 -14.93 -6.66 -20.17
C THR A 8 -14.09 -6.17 -21.35
N ALA A 9 -14.57 -5.16 -22.06
CA ALA A 9 -13.85 -4.48 -23.14
C ALA A 9 -13.95 -2.96 -22.98
N LEU A 10 -12.86 -2.25 -23.29
CA LEU A 10 -12.87 -0.79 -23.38
C LEU A 10 -13.41 -0.37 -24.75
N ILE A 11 -14.17 0.73 -24.79
CA ILE A 11 -14.54 1.41 -26.01
C ILE A 11 -13.56 2.58 -26.19
N PRO A 12 -12.60 2.47 -27.10
CA PRO A 12 -11.56 3.47 -27.24
C PRO A 12 -12.03 4.77 -27.89
N ASN A 13 -13.12 4.72 -28.68
CA ASN A 13 -13.77 5.84 -29.33
C ASN A 13 -15.12 5.43 -29.92
N GLU A 14 -15.88 6.41 -30.43
CA GLU A 14 -17.23 6.22 -30.99
C GLU A 14 -17.28 5.15 -32.10
N ASP A 15 -16.29 5.09 -32.98
CA ASP A 15 -16.31 4.20 -34.15
C ASP A 15 -15.99 2.73 -33.81
N ASN A 16 -15.33 2.47 -32.69
CA ASN A 16 -14.79 1.13 -32.37
C ASN A 16 -15.63 0.32 -31.37
N TRP A 17 -16.79 0.78 -30.97
CA TRP A 17 -17.62 0.08 -29.99
C TRP A 17 -18.10 -1.30 -30.48
N ARG A 18 -18.35 -1.47 -31.80
CA ARG A 18 -18.75 -2.79 -32.35
C ARG A 18 -17.64 -3.82 -32.20
N LYS A 19 -16.38 -3.45 -32.46
CA LYS A 19 -15.23 -4.34 -32.24
C LYS A 19 -15.05 -4.70 -30.77
N ALA A 20 -15.27 -3.72 -29.87
CA ALA A 20 -15.25 -3.96 -28.43
C ALA A 20 -16.36 -4.96 -28.04
N PHE A 21 -17.58 -4.81 -28.56
CA PHE A 21 -18.68 -5.72 -28.30
C PHE A 21 -18.40 -7.14 -28.84
N GLU A 22 -17.93 -7.26 -30.08
CA GLU A 22 -17.54 -8.54 -30.67
C GLU A 22 -16.48 -9.26 -29.83
N SER A 23 -15.52 -8.53 -29.26
CA SER A 23 -14.46 -9.09 -28.42
C SER A 23 -14.96 -9.67 -27.09
N LEU A 24 -16.15 -9.29 -26.62
CA LEU A 24 -16.76 -9.86 -25.42
C LEU A 24 -17.26 -11.29 -25.66
N GLU A 25 -17.50 -11.69 -26.92
CA GLU A 25 -18.09 -12.99 -27.26
C GLU A 25 -19.33 -13.29 -26.40
N THR A 26 -20.25 -12.31 -26.30
CA THR A 26 -21.49 -12.39 -25.53
C THR A 26 -22.66 -11.86 -26.32
N THR A 27 -23.84 -11.93 -25.73
CA THR A 27 -25.09 -11.41 -26.31
C THR A 27 -25.70 -10.38 -25.36
N TYR A 28 -26.62 -9.56 -25.89
CA TYR A 28 -27.42 -8.68 -25.05
C TYR A 28 -28.28 -9.49 -24.04
N PRO A 29 -28.56 -8.94 -22.85
CA PRO A 29 -28.15 -7.61 -22.38
C PRO A 29 -26.69 -7.56 -21.94
N ILE A 30 -26.10 -6.36 -21.95
CA ILE A 30 -24.76 -6.06 -21.42
C ILE A 30 -24.81 -4.86 -20.47
N ILE A 31 -23.75 -4.63 -19.75
CA ILE A 31 -23.55 -3.42 -18.92
C ILE A 31 -22.58 -2.49 -19.62
N MET A 32 -22.89 -1.20 -19.71
CA MET A 32 -21.97 -0.14 -20.11
C MET A 32 -21.67 0.74 -18.89
N LYS A 33 -20.41 1.11 -18.72
CA LYS A 33 -19.95 1.94 -17.60
C LYS A 33 -19.07 3.07 -18.09
N THR A 34 -19.24 4.26 -17.49
CA THR A 34 -18.21 5.31 -17.53
C THR A 34 -17.13 4.96 -16.52
N LEU A 35 -15.85 5.19 -16.85
CA LEU A 35 -14.76 4.99 -15.89
C LEU A 35 -14.76 6.05 -14.79
N GLU A 36 -15.31 7.23 -15.06
CA GLU A 36 -15.54 8.26 -14.07
C GLU A 36 -16.97 8.15 -13.53
N GLY A 37 -17.09 8.00 -12.23
CA GLY A 37 -18.40 7.92 -11.58
C GLY A 37 -18.33 7.30 -10.19
N SER A 38 -19.39 7.50 -9.41
CA SER A 38 -19.53 6.90 -8.08
C SER A 38 -20.99 6.55 -7.80
N LYS A 39 -21.22 5.65 -6.84
CA LYS A 39 -22.57 5.27 -6.36
C LYS A 39 -23.52 4.73 -7.47
N GLY A 40 -22.96 4.10 -8.52
CA GLY A 40 -23.70 3.54 -9.64
C GLY A 40 -24.20 4.56 -10.67
N VAL A 41 -23.77 5.83 -10.57
CA VAL A 41 -23.95 6.81 -11.64
C VAL A 41 -23.02 6.44 -12.79
N GLY A 42 -23.55 6.41 -14.04
CA GLY A 42 -22.78 6.00 -15.22
C GLY A 42 -22.77 4.49 -15.47
N VAL A 43 -23.56 3.69 -14.75
CA VAL A 43 -23.78 2.27 -15.05
C VAL A 43 -25.12 2.11 -15.77
N LEU A 44 -25.07 1.60 -17.00
CA LEU A 44 -26.22 1.51 -17.91
C LEU A 44 -26.48 0.06 -18.32
N PHE A 45 -27.76 -0.33 -18.36
CA PHE A 45 -28.19 -1.64 -18.83
C PHE A 45 -28.59 -1.54 -20.31
N ILE A 46 -27.95 -2.32 -21.15
CA ILE A 46 -28.08 -2.23 -22.61
C ILE A 46 -28.71 -3.52 -23.14
N GLU A 47 -29.86 -3.41 -23.72
CA GLU A 47 -30.66 -4.55 -24.20
C GLU A 47 -30.55 -4.79 -25.72
N SER A 48 -30.01 -3.82 -26.45
CA SER A 48 -29.93 -3.94 -27.91
C SER A 48 -28.81 -3.08 -28.52
N GLU A 49 -28.41 -3.47 -29.74
CA GLU A 49 -27.46 -2.71 -30.55
C GLU A 49 -27.90 -1.25 -30.79
N ARG A 50 -29.18 -1.04 -31.08
CA ARG A 50 -29.70 0.30 -31.29
C ARG A 50 -29.56 1.20 -30.05
N GLN A 51 -29.74 0.61 -28.87
CA GLN A 51 -29.62 1.35 -27.61
C GLN A 51 -28.17 1.77 -27.35
N ILE A 52 -27.20 0.86 -27.52
CA ILE A 52 -25.79 1.19 -27.30
C ILE A 52 -25.33 2.25 -28.31
N GLU A 53 -25.70 2.14 -29.59
CA GLU A 53 -25.35 3.09 -30.63
C GLU A 53 -25.85 4.51 -30.28
N SER A 54 -27.09 4.63 -29.89
CA SER A 54 -27.70 5.93 -29.52
C SER A 54 -27.02 6.54 -28.28
N LEU A 55 -26.66 5.72 -27.28
CA LEU A 55 -26.02 6.19 -26.06
C LEU A 55 -24.55 6.60 -26.32
N ILE A 56 -23.83 5.86 -27.13
CA ILE A 56 -22.45 6.19 -27.51
C ILE A 56 -22.42 7.52 -28.24
N GLN A 57 -23.29 7.73 -29.25
CA GLN A 57 -23.41 9.00 -29.95
C GLN A 57 -23.68 10.15 -29.00
N LEU A 58 -24.63 9.97 -28.07
CA LEU A 58 -24.94 10.99 -27.08
C LEU A 58 -23.77 11.31 -26.17
N LEU A 59 -23.10 10.30 -25.62
CA LEU A 59 -22.01 10.49 -24.66
C LEU A 59 -20.79 11.14 -25.31
N TYR A 60 -20.35 10.68 -26.47
CA TYR A 60 -19.23 11.28 -27.20
C TYR A 60 -19.54 12.67 -27.75
N SER A 61 -20.81 12.98 -28.10
CA SER A 61 -21.19 14.34 -28.47
C SER A 61 -21.08 15.36 -27.32
N GLN A 62 -21.14 14.88 -26.05
CA GLN A 62 -20.98 15.72 -24.86
C GLN A 62 -19.56 15.83 -24.38
N ASN A 63 -18.78 14.75 -24.52
CA ASN A 63 -17.39 14.67 -24.10
C ASN A 63 -16.66 13.65 -24.99
N GLU A 64 -15.81 14.15 -25.91
CA GLU A 64 -15.04 13.32 -26.85
C GLU A 64 -13.98 12.45 -26.15
N ASP A 65 -13.55 12.85 -24.94
CA ASP A 65 -12.53 12.16 -24.14
C ASP A 65 -13.13 11.21 -23.08
N ILE A 66 -14.45 10.91 -23.19
CA ILE A 66 -15.08 10.02 -22.22
C ILE A 66 -14.58 8.57 -22.35
N ASP A 67 -14.11 8.03 -21.24
CA ASP A 67 -13.72 6.62 -21.16
C ASP A 67 -14.93 5.74 -20.83
N LEU A 68 -15.21 4.81 -21.74
CA LEU A 68 -16.32 3.86 -21.63
C LEU A 68 -15.80 2.42 -21.63
N LEU A 69 -16.44 1.57 -20.84
CA LEU A 69 -16.30 0.13 -20.94
C LEU A 69 -17.64 -0.56 -21.10
N ILE A 70 -17.63 -1.72 -21.74
CA ILE A 70 -18.75 -2.66 -21.81
C ILE A 70 -18.37 -3.96 -21.15
N GLN A 71 -19.35 -4.59 -20.53
CA GLN A 71 -19.16 -5.78 -19.72
C GLN A 71 -20.34 -6.74 -19.93
N GLU A 72 -20.07 -8.05 -19.96
CA GLU A 72 -21.15 -9.05 -19.97
C GLU A 72 -22.07 -8.87 -18.74
N TYR A 73 -23.36 -9.05 -18.92
CA TYR A 73 -24.32 -9.01 -17.83
C TYR A 73 -24.38 -10.36 -17.11
N ILE A 74 -24.02 -10.38 -15.83
CA ILE A 74 -24.21 -11.54 -14.96
C ILE A 74 -25.51 -11.39 -14.19
N LYS A 75 -26.50 -12.24 -14.50
CA LYS A 75 -27.79 -12.21 -13.80
C LYS A 75 -27.62 -12.61 -12.35
N THR A 76 -28.05 -11.76 -11.44
CA THR A 76 -27.91 -11.94 -9.98
C THR A 76 -29.11 -11.40 -9.24
N ASP A 77 -29.32 -11.84 -8.01
CA ASP A 77 -30.26 -11.27 -7.02
C ASP A 77 -29.62 -10.24 -6.09
N GLY A 78 -28.37 -9.90 -6.34
CA GLY A 78 -27.58 -8.95 -5.59
C GLY A 78 -26.10 -9.17 -5.74
N ASP A 79 -25.33 -8.29 -5.14
CA ASP A 79 -23.89 -8.38 -5.05
C ASP A 79 -23.41 -8.44 -3.59
N ILE A 80 -22.15 -8.82 -3.43
CA ILE A 80 -21.51 -8.93 -2.13
C ILE A 80 -20.42 -7.86 -2.05
N ARG A 81 -20.43 -7.09 -0.95
CA ARG A 81 -19.36 -6.18 -0.58
C ARG A 81 -18.59 -6.73 0.59
N VAL A 82 -17.27 -6.82 0.46
CA VAL A 82 -16.35 -7.32 1.49
C VAL A 82 -15.34 -6.25 1.85
N ILE A 83 -15.18 -5.95 3.13
CA ILE A 83 -14.13 -5.05 3.60
C ILE A 83 -12.90 -5.85 3.99
N VAL A 84 -11.79 -5.52 3.35
CA VAL A 84 -10.45 -6.04 3.66
C VAL A 84 -9.64 -4.94 4.33
N LEU A 85 -9.04 -5.25 5.48
CA LEU A 85 -8.21 -4.34 6.25
C LEU A 85 -6.93 -5.07 6.70
N GLY A 86 -5.77 -4.57 6.28
CA GLY A 86 -4.48 -5.17 6.62
C GLY A 86 -4.35 -6.63 6.20
N GLY A 87 -4.90 -7.00 5.02
CA GLY A 87 -4.89 -8.36 4.52
C GLY A 87 -5.84 -9.33 5.24
N LYS A 88 -6.82 -8.80 6.01
CA LYS A 88 -7.84 -9.60 6.70
C LYS A 88 -9.24 -9.12 6.34
N ILE A 89 -10.16 -10.03 6.15
CA ILE A 89 -11.58 -9.70 6.00
C ILE A 89 -12.14 -9.34 7.38
N ILE A 90 -12.75 -8.15 7.50
CA ILE A 90 -13.34 -7.67 8.74
C ILE A 90 -14.87 -7.65 8.71
N ALA A 91 -15.46 -7.56 7.53
CA ALA A 91 -16.91 -7.58 7.35
C ALA A 91 -17.29 -7.95 5.92
N SER A 92 -18.51 -8.51 5.75
CA SER A 92 -19.12 -8.83 4.45
C SER A 92 -20.62 -8.60 4.50
N MET A 93 -21.20 -8.08 3.42
CA MET A 93 -22.64 -7.89 3.29
C MET A 93 -23.14 -8.21 1.88
N LYS A 94 -24.36 -8.70 1.80
CA LYS A 94 -25.13 -8.78 0.56
C LYS A 94 -25.96 -7.51 0.41
N ARG A 95 -25.96 -6.95 -0.79
CA ARG A 95 -26.84 -5.87 -1.23
C ARG A 95 -27.85 -6.48 -2.21
N ALA A 96 -29.13 -6.43 -1.89
CA ALA A 96 -30.16 -6.95 -2.80
C ALA A 96 -30.33 -6.00 -3.99
N VAL A 97 -30.68 -6.58 -5.15
CA VAL A 97 -31.12 -5.78 -6.31
C VAL A 97 -32.39 -5.01 -5.94
N VAL A 98 -32.46 -3.75 -6.29
CA VAL A 98 -33.66 -2.93 -6.06
C VAL A 98 -34.75 -3.37 -7.05
N GLU A 99 -36.00 -3.53 -6.58
CA GLU A 99 -37.11 -3.90 -7.44
C GLU A 99 -37.27 -2.93 -8.61
N GLY A 100 -37.28 -3.42 -9.83
CA GLY A 100 -37.34 -2.61 -11.04
C GLY A 100 -35.99 -2.01 -11.51
N ASP A 101 -34.87 -2.33 -10.84
CA ASP A 101 -33.54 -1.94 -11.25
C ASP A 101 -32.65 -3.22 -11.42
N PHE A 102 -31.53 -3.09 -12.06
CA PHE A 102 -30.48 -4.14 -12.16
C PHE A 102 -29.33 -3.90 -11.15
N ARG A 103 -29.33 -2.75 -10.47
CA ARG A 103 -28.30 -2.30 -9.53
C ARG A 103 -28.67 -2.64 -8.09
N SER A 104 -27.66 -2.81 -7.24
CA SER A 104 -27.80 -3.16 -5.82
C SER A 104 -27.19 -2.11 -4.88
N ASN A 105 -27.12 -0.84 -5.32
CA ASN A 105 -26.49 0.22 -4.54
C ASN A 105 -27.32 0.63 -3.32
N VAL A 106 -26.66 0.66 -2.14
CA VAL A 106 -27.28 1.08 -0.86
C VAL A 106 -27.81 2.52 -0.94
N SER A 107 -27.12 3.41 -1.66
CA SER A 107 -27.56 4.79 -1.89
C SER A 107 -28.90 4.91 -2.64
N GLN A 108 -29.35 3.85 -3.28
CA GLN A 108 -30.62 3.75 -3.99
C GLN A 108 -31.68 2.95 -3.21
N GLY A 109 -31.41 2.64 -1.92
CA GLY A 109 -32.39 1.97 -1.06
C GLY A 109 -32.28 0.45 -1.04
N ALA A 110 -31.22 -0.14 -1.57
CA ALA A 110 -31.02 -1.59 -1.52
C ALA A 110 -31.05 -2.12 -0.07
N GLU A 111 -31.75 -3.22 0.14
CA GLU A 111 -31.71 -3.95 1.39
C GLU A 111 -30.35 -4.58 1.60
N VAL A 112 -29.81 -4.46 2.82
CA VAL A 112 -28.50 -5.02 3.19
C VAL A 112 -28.62 -6.01 4.32
N LYS A 113 -27.87 -7.11 4.22
CA LYS A 113 -27.75 -8.10 5.28
C LYS A 113 -26.32 -8.65 5.36
N GLU A 114 -25.90 -9.12 6.54
CA GLU A 114 -24.62 -9.82 6.69
C GLU A 114 -24.59 -11.04 5.78
N TYR A 115 -23.40 -11.31 5.21
CA TYR A 115 -23.17 -12.43 4.28
C TYR A 115 -22.02 -13.29 4.79
N GLU A 116 -22.23 -14.62 4.78
CA GLU A 116 -21.18 -15.58 5.12
C GLU A 116 -20.45 -16.00 3.87
N LEU A 117 -19.14 -15.71 3.84
CA LEU A 117 -18.27 -16.01 2.70
C LEU A 117 -17.85 -17.49 2.69
N SER A 118 -17.79 -18.09 1.51
CA SER A 118 -17.10 -19.35 1.28
C SER A 118 -15.58 -19.15 1.31
N GLU A 119 -14.82 -20.25 1.47
CA GLU A 119 -13.35 -20.22 1.44
C GLU A 119 -12.80 -19.64 0.13
N LEU A 120 -13.42 -19.98 -0.98
CA LEU A 120 -13.02 -19.48 -2.30
C LEU A 120 -13.30 -17.98 -2.46
N GLU A 121 -14.43 -17.48 -1.96
CA GLU A 121 -14.72 -16.05 -1.98
C GLU A 121 -13.76 -15.27 -1.06
N ILE A 122 -13.38 -15.82 0.10
CA ILE A 122 -12.36 -15.25 0.98
C ILE A 122 -11.04 -15.11 0.23
N GLU A 123 -10.57 -16.19 -0.39
CA GLU A 123 -9.32 -16.21 -1.16
C GLU A 123 -9.33 -15.15 -2.26
N GLN A 124 -10.40 -15.11 -3.08
CA GLN A 124 -10.52 -14.17 -4.19
C GLN A 124 -10.56 -12.71 -3.71
N CYS A 125 -11.25 -12.40 -2.60
CA CYS A 125 -11.26 -11.06 -2.03
C CYS A 125 -9.88 -10.62 -1.53
N LEU A 126 -9.14 -11.51 -0.85
CA LEU A 126 -7.79 -11.21 -0.37
C LEU A 126 -6.81 -11.02 -1.54
N LEU A 127 -6.89 -11.84 -2.58
CA LEU A 127 -6.09 -11.70 -3.80
C LEU A 127 -6.41 -10.38 -4.53
N THR A 128 -7.68 -10.00 -4.62
CA THR A 128 -8.12 -8.75 -5.25
C THR A 128 -7.58 -7.53 -4.51
N SER A 129 -7.70 -7.51 -3.17
CA SER A 129 -7.12 -6.43 -2.35
C SER A 129 -5.60 -6.35 -2.51
N LYS A 130 -4.92 -7.50 -2.54
CA LYS A 130 -3.48 -7.59 -2.76
C LYS A 130 -3.06 -7.12 -4.17
N ALA A 131 -3.88 -7.36 -5.19
CA ALA A 131 -3.58 -6.96 -6.57
C ALA A 131 -3.41 -5.45 -6.75
N ILE A 132 -4.09 -4.65 -5.92
CA ILE A 132 -3.95 -3.17 -5.91
C ILE A 132 -3.09 -2.67 -4.75
N ASP A 133 -2.41 -3.58 -4.02
CA ASP A 133 -1.62 -3.27 -2.81
C ASP A 133 -2.41 -2.44 -1.77
N GLY A 134 -3.68 -2.78 -1.59
CA GLY A 134 -4.62 -2.04 -0.76
C GLY A 134 -4.58 -2.43 0.70
N SER A 135 -4.24 -1.48 1.60
CA SER A 135 -4.28 -1.70 3.06
C SER A 135 -5.71 -1.70 3.62
N TRP A 136 -6.60 -0.96 2.99
CA TRP A 136 -8.03 -0.89 3.29
C TRP A 136 -8.81 -0.79 1.99
N THR A 137 -9.60 -1.80 1.68
CA THR A 137 -10.36 -1.89 0.44
C THR A 137 -11.75 -2.45 0.67
N ALA A 138 -12.67 -2.13 -0.25
CA ALA A 138 -13.87 -2.93 -0.45
C ALA A 138 -13.77 -3.65 -1.78
N VAL A 139 -14.04 -4.95 -1.76
CA VAL A 139 -14.17 -5.79 -2.94
C VAL A 139 -15.65 -6.06 -3.17
N ASP A 140 -16.14 -5.73 -4.35
CA ASP A 140 -17.52 -5.98 -4.77
C ASP A 140 -17.53 -7.11 -5.79
N PHE A 141 -18.37 -8.12 -5.58
CA PHE A 141 -18.45 -9.27 -6.46
C PHE A 141 -19.88 -9.84 -6.57
N ILE A 142 -20.16 -10.52 -7.67
CA ILE A 142 -21.34 -11.38 -7.82
C ILE A 142 -20.95 -12.81 -7.44
N PRO A 143 -21.65 -13.45 -6.48
CA PRO A 143 -21.37 -14.84 -6.14
C PRO A 143 -21.66 -15.76 -7.33
N SER A 144 -20.87 -16.81 -7.50
CA SER A 144 -21.15 -17.85 -8.46
C SER A 144 -22.41 -18.65 -8.04
N LYS A 145 -22.98 -19.41 -8.97
CA LYS A 145 -24.11 -20.31 -8.66
C LYS A 145 -23.74 -21.39 -7.64
N ASN A 146 -22.45 -21.72 -7.55
CA ASN A 146 -21.93 -22.69 -6.60
C ASN A 146 -20.66 -22.12 -5.92
N PRO A 147 -20.80 -21.25 -4.92
CA PRO A 147 -19.67 -20.54 -4.30
C PRO A 147 -18.59 -21.45 -3.67
N LYS A 148 -18.91 -22.72 -3.43
CA LYS A 148 -17.94 -23.69 -2.90
C LYS A 148 -17.05 -24.33 -3.97
N LYS A 149 -17.41 -24.21 -5.24
CA LYS A 149 -16.69 -24.84 -6.36
C LYS A 149 -16.19 -23.86 -7.39
N ASP A 150 -16.95 -22.78 -7.61
CA ASP A 150 -16.70 -21.82 -8.68
C ASP A 150 -16.37 -20.45 -8.08
N PRO A 151 -15.34 -19.74 -8.58
CA PRO A 151 -14.98 -18.44 -8.07
C PRO A 151 -16.07 -17.39 -8.33
N PRO A 152 -16.14 -16.34 -7.49
CA PRO A 152 -17.04 -15.21 -7.72
C PRO A 152 -16.58 -14.36 -8.91
N TYR A 153 -17.49 -13.57 -9.47
CA TYR A 153 -17.17 -12.57 -10.48
C TYR A 153 -16.83 -11.25 -9.81
N ILE A 154 -15.56 -10.88 -9.76
CA ILE A 154 -15.10 -9.60 -9.20
C ILE A 154 -15.59 -8.46 -10.11
N LEU A 155 -16.31 -7.51 -9.54
CA LEU A 155 -16.86 -6.35 -10.25
C LEU A 155 -15.95 -5.13 -10.14
N GLU A 156 -15.54 -4.83 -8.92
CA GLU A 156 -14.69 -3.67 -8.61
C GLU A 156 -13.96 -3.82 -7.29
N VAL A 157 -12.91 -3.02 -7.11
CA VAL A 157 -12.22 -2.84 -5.84
C VAL A 157 -12.07 -1.35 -5.53
N ASN A 158 -12.53 -0.95 -4.35
CA ASN A 158 -12.53 0.44 -3.92
C ASN A 158 -11.49 0.65 -2.81
N HIS A 159 -10.61 1.64 -2.97
CA HIS A 159 -9.54 1.98 -2.01
C HIS A 159 -10.00 2.93 -0.87
N SER A 160 -11.21 3.49 -0.96
CA SER A 160 -11.78 4.37 0.07
C SER A 160 -13.28 4.13 0.18
N PRO A 161 -13.70 2.93 0.61
CA PRO A 161 -15.11 2.55 0.61
C PRO A 161 -15.91 3.23 1.71
N GLY A 162 -17.17 3.56 1.41
CA GLY A 162 -18.16 3.93 2.44
C GLY A 162 -18.48 2.75 3.35
N THR A 163 -18.64 3.00 4.64
CA THR A 163 -18.86 1.97 5.67
C THR A 163 -20.28 1.86 6.18
N GLU A 164 -21.15 2.86 5.95
CA GLU A 164 -22.49 2.95 6.52
C GLU A 164 -23.37 1.71 6.25
N GLY A 165 -23.39 1.24 4.99
CA GLY A 165 -24.21 0.08 4.62
C GLY A 165 -23.77 -1.20 5.31
N ILE A 166 -22.46 -1.45 5.38
CA ILE A 166 -21.94 -2.68 5.97
C ILE A 166 -21.98 -2.63 7.51
N GLU A 167 -21.84 -1.45 8.14
CA GLU A 167 -22.07 -1.27 9.57
C GLU A 167 -23.54 -1.53 9.94
N LYS A 168 -24.48 -1.08 9.09
CA LYS A 168 -25.91 -1.38 9.26
C LYS A 168 -26.19 -2.89 9.16
N ALA A 169 -25.58 -3.57 8.19
CA ALA A 169 -25.77 -4.99 7.94
C ALA A 169 -25.18 -5.88 9.04
N THR A 170 -23.95 -5.58 9.49
CA THR A 170 -23.15 -6.44 10.38
C THR A 170 -23.19 -6.03 11.85
N LYS A 171 -23.70 -4.82 12.16
CA LYS A 171 -23.66 -4.19 13.49
C LYS A 171 -22.25 -4.01 14.05
N LYS A 172 -21.22 -4.09 13.21
CA LYS A 172 -19.82 -3.85 13.57
C LYS A 172 -19.47 -2.38 13.34
N ASN A 173 -18.68 -1.80 14.24
CA ASN A 173 -18.13 -0.44 14.05
C ASN A 173 -16.87 -0.52 13.19
N ILE A 174 -17.04 -0.44 11.88
CA ILE A 174 -15.95 -0.59 10.89
C ILE A 174 -14.98 0.58 10.98
N VAL A 175 -15.48 1.80 11.19
CA VAL A 175 -14.65 3.00 11.35
C VAL A 175 -13.70 2.84 12.54
N LYS A 176 -14.18 2.32 13.67
CA LYS A 176 -13.33 2.06 14.84
C LYS A 176 -12.21 1.08 14.50
N LEU A 177 -12.51 -0.04 13.82
CA LEU A 177 -11.51 -1.04 13.43
C LEU A 177 -10.43 -0.44 12.52
N ILE A 178 -10.82 0.42 11.58
CA ILE A 178 -9.90 1.13 10.68
C ILE A 178 -8.99 2.07 11.46
N VAL A 179 -9.56 2.89 12.37
CA VAL A 179 -8.78 3.83 13.19
C VAL A 179 -7.80 3.07 14.09
N GLU A 180 -8.24 2.01 14.76
CA GLU A 180 -7.38 1.17 15.60
C GLU A 180 -6.24 0.54 14.78
N HIS A 181 -6.54 0.02 13.58
CA HIS A 181 -5.54 -0.57 12.70
C HIS A 181 -4.45 0.46 12.33
N PHE A 182 -4.83 1.63 11.82
CA PHE A 182 -3.88 2.65 11.38
C PHE A 182 -3.28 3.47 12.53
N SER A 183 -3.81 3.39 13.75
CA SER A 183 -3.15 3.95 14.93
C SER A 183 -1.87 3.21 15.26
N ASN A 184 -1.78 1.94 14.94
CA ASN A 184 -0.54 1.18 15.03
C ASN A 184 0.38 1.52 13.84
N LYS A 185 1.55 2.13 14.10
CA LYS A 185 2.52 2.50 13.07
C LYS A 185 2.96 1.31 12.21
N GLN A 186 3.05 0.11 12.77
CA GLN A 186 3.44 -1.11 12.06
C GLN A 186 2.43 -1.56 11.00
N ASN A 187 1.17 -1.13 11.11
CA ASN A 187 0.12 -1.45 10.16
C ASN A 187 -0.03 -0.39 9.05
N ARG A 188 0.73 0.69 9.11
CA ARG A 188 0.67 1.73 8.10
C ARG A 188 1.43 1.29 6.87
N TYR A 189 0.73 0.98 5.81
CA TYR A 189 1.32 0.81 4.50
C TYR A 189 1.73 2.18 3.97
N SER A 190 3.02 2.36 3.81
CA SER A 190 3.55 3.36 2.88
C SER A 190 4.25 2.59 1.75
N THR A 191 4.11 3.06 0.53
CA THR A 191 4.93 2.53 -0.57
C THR A 191 6.39 2.64 -0.17
N PRO A 192 7.17 1.53 -0.17
CA PRO A 192 8.56 1.60 0.23
C PRO A 192 9.32 2.59 -0.64
N THR A 193 10.07 3.48 -0.02
CA THR A 193 10.96 4.39 -0.74
C THR A 193 12.14 3.58 -1.29
N GLN A 194 12.28 3.52 -2.60
CA GLN A 194 13.47 2.91 -3.20
C GLN A 194 14.67 3.84 -3.05
N CYS A 195 15.67 3.43 -2.27
CA CYS A 195 16.91 4.19 -2.05
C CYS A 195 18.12 3.44 -2.62
N GLY A 196 19.23 4.13 -2.76
CA GLY A 196 20.53 3.55 -3.08
C GLY A 196 21.19 2.90 -1.86
N TYR A 197 22.29 2.17 -2.08
CA TYR A 197 23.09 1.63 -0.96
C TYR A 197 23.93 2.72 -0.26
N LEU A 198 24.11 3.89 -0.89
CA LEU A 198 24.63 5.12 -0.30
C LEU A 198 23.61 6.23 -0.53
N GLU A 199 23.31 6.97 0.51
CA GLU A 199 22.44 8.15 0.49
C GLU A 199 22.96 9.20 1.46
N THR A 200 22.51 10.45 1.29
CA THR A 200 22.75 11.52 2.29
C THR A 200 21.65 11.46 3.35
N VAL A 201 22.05 11.53 4.62
CA VAL A 201 21.16 11.66 5.77
C VAL A 201 21.58 12.88 6.60
N SER A 202 20.63 13.51 7.26
CA SER A 202 20.94 14.60 8.19
C SER A 202 20.81 14.12 9.63
N ILE A 203 21.87 14.25 10.43
CA ILE A 203 21.90 13.84 11.85
C ILE A 203 22.26 15.03 12.72
N LYS A 204 21.33 15.41 13.59
CA LYS A 204 21.59 16.49 14.54
C LYS A 204 22.55 16.02 15.64
N PRO A 205 23.52 16.84 16.06
CA PRO A 205 23.69 18.27 15.71
C PRO A 205 24.72 18.54 14.58
N TRP A 206 25.13 17.55 13.81
CA TRP A 206 26.22 17.70 12.81
C TRP A 206 25.73 18.12 11.43
N GLY A 207 24.53 17.71 11.02
CA GLY A 207 23.97 17.97 9.70
C GLY A 207 24.12 16.78 8.75
N ASP A 208 24.30 17.09 7.47
CA ASP A 208 24.32 16.10 6.41
C ASP A 208 25.61 15.27 6.38
N MET A 209 25.47 13.99 6.14
CA MET A 209 26.58 13.04 6.01
C MET A 209 26.19 11.84 5.16
N VAL A 210 27.18 11.12 4.65
CA VAL A 210 26.96 9.94 3.84
C VAL A 210 26.64 8.73 4.72
N ALA A 211 25.52 8.09 4.44
CA ALA A 211 25.11 6.85 5.09
C ALA A 211 25.14 5.67 4.13
N LYS A 212 25.71 4.56 4.59
CA LYS A 212 25.60 3.25 3.93
C LYS A 212 24.40 2.51 4.50
N PHE A 213 23.52 2.04 3.63
CA PHE A 213 22.36 1.22 3.97
C PHE A 213 22.77 -0.27 3.92
N ASP A 214 23.00 -0.87 5.09
CA ASP A 214 23.52 -2.24 5.24
C ASP A 214 22.39 -3.23 5.58
N THR A 215 21.86 -3.91 4.58
CA THR A 215 20.81 -4.92 4.74
C THR A 215 21.28 -6.19 5.45
N GLY A 216 22.58 -6.39 5.60
CA GLY A 216 23.17 -7.54 6.30
C GLY A 216 23.21 -7.39 7.82
N ASN A 217 23.23 -6.14 8.33
CA ASN A 217 23.32 -5.88 9.76
C ASN A 217 21.94 -5.67 10.40
N SER A 218 21.68 -6.35 11.52
CA SER A 218 20.41 -6.30 12.25
C SER A 218 20.51 -5.71 13.67
N VAL A 219 21.71 -5.27 14.09
CA VAL A 219 21.93 -4.76 15.44
C VAL A 219 21.64 -3.25 15.49
N TYR A 220 22.57 -2.43 15.92
CA TYR A 220 22.43 -0.98 15.96
C TYR A 220 23.02 -0.34 14.71
N SER A 221 22.41 0.73 14.23
CA SER A 221 23.08 1.65 13.30
C SER A 221 24.35 2.18 13.94
N VAL A 222 25.33 2.56 13.15
CA VAL A 222 26.62 3.00 13.67
C VAL A 222 26.94 4.39 13.12
N ILE A 223 27.39 5.29 14.01
CA ILE A 223 27.92 6.59 13.66
C ILE A 223 29.42 6.63 13.93
N HIS A 224 30.17 7.28 13.04
CA HIS A 224 31.59 7.50 13.22
C HIS A 224 31.86 8.37 14.45
N GLY A 225 32.85 8.01 15.22
CA GLY A 225 33.32 8.80 16.35
C GLY A 225 34.80 8.55 16.65
N GLU A 226 35.56 9.62 16.75
CA GLU A 226 36.95 9.61 17.19
C GLU A 226 37.03 9.96 18.69
N ASP A 227 38.12 9.58 19.35
CA ASP A 227 38.38 9.90 20.76
C ASP A 227 37.19 9.57 21.69
N ILE A 228 36.61 8.40 21.53
CA ILE A 228 35.44 7.96 22.31
C ILE A 228 35.82 7.82 23.78
N LYS A 229 35.09 8.52 24.68
CA LYS A 229 35.30 8.46 26.14
C LYS A 229 33.97 8.27 26.86
N ILE A 230 33.89 7.20 27.63
CA ILE A 230 32.75 6.91 28.52
C ILE A 230 33.08 7.43 29.91
N SER A 231 32.18 8.19 30.53
CA SER A 231 32.31 8.69 31.88
C SER A 231 30.96 8.63 32.60
N GLY A 232 30.78 7.62 33.45
CA GLY A 232 29.52 7.34 34.12
C GLY A 232 28.39 7.05 33.11
N ASP A 233 27.34 7.81 33.19
CA ASP A 233 26.15 7.72 32.32
C ASP A 233 26.25 8.53 31.01
N LYS A 234 27.46 8.96 30.63
CA LYS A 234 27.69 9.79 29.46
C LYS A 234 28.80 9.25 28.58
N VAL A 235 28.67 9.49 27.28
CA VAL A 235 29.72 9.23 26.30
C VAL A 235 30.01 10.50 25.51
N SER A 236 31.28 10.80 25.30
CA SER A 236 31.74 11.91 24.47
C SER A 236 32.65 11.40 23.35
N PHE A 237 32.51 11.97 22.17
CA PHE A 237 33.29 11.64 20.99
C PHE A 237 33.39 12.85 20.05
N THR A 238 34.33 12.78 19.11
CA THR A 238 34.52 13.79 18.08
C THR A 238 34.01 13.26 16.74
N LEU A 239 33.20 14.05 16.05
CA LEU A 239 32.73 13.78 14.69
C LEU A 239 32.76 15.09 13.89
N MET A 240 33.31 15.05 12.67
CA MET A 240 33.48 16.24 11.81
C MET A 240 34.18 17.40 12.56
N GLY A 241 35.21 17.08 13.35
CA GLY A 241 35.97 18.06 14.16
C GLY A 241 35.22 18.66 15.35
N LYS A 242 33.98 18.22 15.62
CA LYS A 242 33.16 18.74 16.72
C LYS A 242 33.01 17.68 17.80
N ARG A 243 33.56 17.93 19.01
CA ARG A 243 33.34 17.07 20.17
C ARG A 243 31.98 17.32 20.78
N LYS A 244 31.24 16.24 21.04
CA LYS A 244 29.90 16.26 21.65
C LYS A 244 29.79 15.21 22.74
N THR A 245 28.86 15.44 23.68
CA THR A 245 28.58 14.53 24.80
C THR A 245 27.08 14.20 24.79
N PHE A 246 26.77 12.92 24.94
CA PHE A 246 25.42 12.38 24.94
C PHE A 246 25.19 11.50 26.17
N PRO A 247 23.95 11.29 26.61
CA PRO A 247 23.60 10.24 27.53
C PRO A 247 23.99 8.87 26.94
N LEU A 248 24.56 8.01 27.76
CA LEU A 248 24.86 6.63 27.41
C LEU A 248 23.62 5.77 27.66
N GLU A 249 23.00 5.25 26.62
CA GLU A 249 21.83 4.36 26.76
C GLU A 249 22.24 2.99 27.27
N LYS A 250 23.31 2.44 26.71
CA LYS A 250 23.91 1.14 27.05
C LYS A 250 25.21 0.92 26.29
N THR A 251 25.86 -0.20 26.58
CA THR A 251 26.95 -0.74 25.77
C THR A 251 26.58 -2.09 25.17
N TYR A 252 27.21 -2.49 24.09
CA TYR A 252 27.03 -3.81 23.49
C TYR A 252 28.33 -4.35 22.91
N ASN A 253 28.46 -5.69 22.96
CA ASN A 253 29.63 -6.37 22.43
C ASN A 253 29.45 -6.71 20.95
N VAL A 254 30.43 -6.36 20.12
CA VAL A 254 30.48 -6.68 18.70
C VAL A 254 31.50 -7.74 18.44
N LYS A 255 31.09 -8.80 17.72
CA LYS A 255 32.02 -9.77 17.16
C LYS A 255 32.50 -9.22 15.81
N VAL A 256 33.73 -8.67 15.76
CA VAL A 256 34.31 -8.16 14.52
C VAL A 256 35.00 -9.30 13.79
N GLY A 257 34.42 -9.74 12.66
CA GLY A 257 35.01 -10.59 11.64
C GLY A 257 35.66 -11.92 12.10
N SER A 258 35.95 -12.81 11.15
CA SER A 258 36.60 -14.11 11.38
C SER A 258 38.10 -14.02 11.76
N ILE A 259 38.70 -12.85 11.73
CA ILE A 259 40.13 -12.65 11.91
C ILE A 259 40.48 -11.87 13.20
N ARG A 260 39.59 -11.06 13.75
CA ARG A 260 39.78 -10.34 15.01
C ARG A 260 38.86 -10.88 16.11
N ARG A 261 39.39 -11.77 16.94
CA ARG A 261 38.72 -12.25 18.17
C ARG A 261 38.84 -11.23 19.30
N HIS A 262 38.37 -10.00 19.11
CA HIS A 262 38.20 -9.05 20.20
C HIS A 262 36.73 -8.68 20.33
N ASN A 263 36.19 -8.90 21.54
CA ASN A 263 34.92 -8.33 21.93
C ASN A 263 35.18 -6.82 22.17
N GLU A 264 34.78 -5.99 21.24
CA GLU A 264 34.78 -4.57 21.44
C GLU A 264 33.46 -4.15 22.06
N GLU A 265 33.50 -3.47 23.18
CA GLU A 265 32.37 -2.88 23.83
C GLU A 265 32.10 -1.50 23.20
N ARG A 266 30.96 -1.36 22.53
CA ARG A 266 30.56 -0.14 21.85
C ARG A 266 29.46 0.58 22.62
N PRO A 267 29.61 1.90 22.88
CA PRO A 267 28.54 2.70 23.47
C PRO A 267 27.41 2.95 22.47
N VAL A 268 26.18 3.02 23.00
CA VAL A 268 24.95 3.30 22.25
C VAL A 268 24.35 4.59 22.77
N ILE A 269 23.97 5.48 21.85
CA ILE A 269 23.29 6.74 22.11
C ILE A 269 22.01 6.85 21.28
N LYS A 270 21.16 7.82 21.61
CA LYS A 270 20.00 8.21 20.82
C LYS A 270 20.31 9.41 19.96
N LEU A 271 19.93 9.36 18.69
CA LEU A 271 20.06 10.46 17.74
C LEU A 271 18.79 10.63 16.92
N ASP A 272 18.52 11.86 16.54
CA ASP A 272 17.49 12.18 15.54
C ASP A 272 18.13 12.16 14.16
N ILE A 273 17.53 11.42 13.24
CA ILE A 273 17.96 11.30 11.84
C ILE A 273 16.83 11.73 10.90
N GLU A 274 17.17 12.53 9.90
CA GLU A 274 16.27 12.92 8.82
C GLU A 274 16.70 12.26 7.51
N PHE A 275 15.74 11.63 6.83
CA PHE A 275 15.93 11.00 5.53
C PHE A 275 14.66 11.13 4.69
N ALA A 276 14.81 11.47 3.40
CA ALA A 276 13.70 11.60 2.44
C ALA A 276 12.56 12.52 2.94
N GLY A 277 12.90 13.61 3.65
CA GLY A 277 11.93 14.56 4.20
C GLY A 277 11.20 14.09 5.47
N SER A 278 11.55 12.93 6.01
CA SER A 278 10.96 12.38 7.24
C SER A 278 11.96 12.39 8.38
N LEU A 279 11.50 12.77 9.58
CA LEU A 279 12.31 12.82 10.81
C LEU A 279 12.03 11.58 11.67
N TYR A 280 13.07 10.80 11.94
CA TYR A 280 13.07 9.63 12.83
C TYR A 280 13.77 10.04 14.13
N ARG A 281 13.05 9.98 15.25
CA ARG A 281 13.51 10.49 16.54
C ARG A 281 14.02 9.39 17.42
N GLU A 282 15.05 9.75 18.25
CA GLU A 282 15.60 8.86 19.28
C GLU A 282 16.06 7.50 18.79
N GLU A 283 16.55 7.44 17.54
CA GLU A 283 17.09 6.21 16.98
C GLU A 283 18.40 5.80 17.66
N LEU A 284 18.57 4.49 17.87
CA LEU A 284 19.74 3.95 18.58
C LEU A 284 20.92 3.78 17.65
N PHE A 285 22.02 4.45 17.97
CA PHE A 285 23.30 4.38 17.26
C PHE A 285 24.43 3.89 18.17
N GLY A 286 25.15 2.88 17.73
CA GLY A 286 26.46 2.54 18.27
C GLY A 286 27.50 3.56 17.77
N ILE A 287 28.49 3.86 18.58
CA ILE A 287 29.62 4.72 18.18
C ILE A 287 30.84 3.85 17.93
N ASP A 288 31.53 4.09 16.82
CA ASP A 288 32.71 3.35 16.41
C ASP A 288 33.63 4.21 15.55
N ASP A 289 34.93 3.97 15.60
CA ASP A 289 35.87 4.60 14.67
C ASP A 289 35.70 3.94 13.27
N ARG A 290 35.16 4.71 12.34
CA ARG A 290 34.87 4.30 10.98
C ARG A 290 35.77 4.93 9.93
N THR A 291 36.91 5.48 10.33
CA THR A 291 37.86 6.20 9.44
C THR A 291 38.20 5.38 8.19
N GLU A 292 38.37 4.08 8.31
CA GLU A 292 38.72 3.21 7.19
C GLU A 292 37.49 2.68 6.40
N MET A 293 36.27 2.99 6.82
CA MET A 293 35.03 2.42 6.27
C MET A 293 34.41 3.23 5.11
N GLY A 294 34.94 4.41 4.82
CA GLY A 294 34.53 5.25 3.70
C GLY A 294 33.14 5.90 3.81
N THR A 295 32.48 5.76 4.97
CA THR A 295 31.20 6.43 5.27
C THR A 295 31.08 6.69 6.77
N GLU A 296 30.57 7.86 7.14
CA GLU A 296 30.38 8.26 8.53
C GLU A 296 29.28 7.46 9.23
N VAL A 297 28.27 7.05 8.46
CA VAL A 297 27.07 6.39 9.00
C VAL A 297 26.84 5.03 8.34
N LEU A 298 26.50 4.04 9.17
CA LEU A 298 25.97 2.76 8.75
C LEU A 298 24.54 2.62 9.29
N LEU A 299 23.57 2.53 8.41
CA LEU A 299 22.18 2.26 8.78
C LEU A 299 21.88 0.77 8.64
N THR A 300 21.21 0.20 9.64
CA THR A 300 20.93 -1.23 9.71
C THR A 300 19.48 -1.54 9.38
N ARG A 301 19.15 -2.84 9.20
CA ARG A 301 17.78 -3.28 8.88
C ARG A 301 16.72 -2.75 9.84
N ARG A 302 17.07 -2.50 11.11
CA ARG A 302 16.14 -2.00 12.11
C ARG A 302 15.58 -0.62 11.70
N ILE A 303 16.46 0.36 11.53
CA ILE A 303 16.04 1.71 11.14
C ILE A 303 15.48 1.74 9.70
N MET A 304 16.02 0.91 8.80
CA MET A 304 15.50 0.79 7.43
C MET A 304 14.06 0.27 7.40
N SER A 305 13.69 -0.62 8.32
CA SER A 305 12.29 -1.08 8.48
C SER A 305 11.38 0.06 8.93
N ASP A 306 11.84 0.90 9.88
CA ASP A 306 11.09 2.05 10.36
C ASP A 306 10.98 3.15 9.29
N MET A 307 12.00 3.29 8.45
CA MET A 307 12.02 4.17 7.28
C MET A 307 11.20 3.62 6.09
N ASN A 308 10.81 2.36 6.13
CA ASN A 308 10.14 1.65 5.04
C ASN A 308 10.86 1.84 3.69
N VAL A 309 12.12 1.43 3.62
CA VAL A 309 12.94 1.57 2.41
C VAL A 309 13.29 0.24 1.77
N LEU A 310 13.39 0.24 0.43
CA LEU A 310 13.96 -0.84 -0.38
C LEU A 310 15.30 -0.36 -0.93
N VAL A 311 16.38 -1.07 -0.54
CA VAL A 311 17.74 -0.71 -0.97
C VAL A 311 18.06 -1.31 -2.33
N ASN A 312 18.41 -0.45 -3.29
CA ASN A 312 18.96 -0.87 -4.57
C ASN A 312 20.50 -0.97 -4.46
N PRO A 313 21.08 -2.19 -4.48
CA PRO A 313 22.51 -2.38 -4.29
C PRO A 313 23.38 -1.91 -5.46
N ALA A 314 22.76 -1.63 -6.62
CA ALA A 314 23.47 -1.18 -7.82
C ALA A 314 23.51 0.37 -7.94
N ARG A 315 22.82 1.11 -7.07
CA ARG A 315 22.69 2.57 -7.19
C ARG A 315 23.12 3.30 -5.93
N LYS A 316 23.55 4.55 -6.12
CA LYS A 316 23.88 5.53 -5.08
C LYS A 316 23.03 6.77 -5.29
N TYR A 317 22.64 7.45 -4.21
CA TYR A 317 21.93 8.73 -4.24
C TYR A 317 20.71 8.70 -5.15
N VAL A 318 19.81 7.73 -4.88
CA VAL A 318 18.54 7.57 -5.62
C VAL A 318 17.48 8.55 -5.13
N VAL A 319 17.47 8.79 -3.81
CA VAL A 319 16.51 9.68 -3.13
C VAL A 319 17.14 11.03 -2.85
N THR A 320 18.43 11.04 -2.53
CA THR A 320 19.16 12.24 -2.10
C THR A 320 20.26 12.59 -3.08
N THR A 321 20.68 13.86 -3.08
CA THR A 321 21.87 14.27 -3.83
C THR A 321 23.13 13.87 -3.08
N LYS A 322 24.24 13.68 -3.84
CA LYS A 322 25.55 13.49 -3.22
C LYS A 322 25.92 14.75 -2.41
N TYR A 323 26.15 14.56 -1.10
CA TYR A 323 26.69 15.61 -0.27
C TYR A 323 28.11 15.97 -0.75
N SER A 324 28.34 17.22 -1.14
CA SER A 324 29.69 17.75 -1.41
C SER A 324 30.09 18.57 -0.19
N LEU A 325 31.16 18.15 0.49
CA LEU A 325 31.90 19.05 1.38
C LEU A 325 32.47 20.15 0.48
N GLU A 326 31.90 21.37 0.53
CA GLU A 326 32.56 22.57 0.05
C GLU A 326 33.65 23.00 1.04
#